data_837e220ef0573901da39e270eb41e544
#
_entry.id   837e220ef0573901da39e270eb41e544
#
_cell.length_a   1.000
_cell.length_b   1.000
_cell.length_c   1.000
_cell.angle_alpha   90.00
_cell.angle_beta   90.00
_cell.angle_gamma   90.00
#
_symmetry.space_group_name_H-M   'P 1'
#
loop_
_entity.id
_entity.type
_entity.pdbx_description
1 polymer ?
#
loop_
_entity_poly.entity_id
_entity_poly.type
_entity_poly.pdbx_seq_one_letter_code
_entity_poly.pdbx_strand_id
1 'polypeptide(L)'
;MFTFKGDKYSNMLVEVCANSLESALNAQSAGADRIKLCSELGVGGITPSMGLIKLVKKELDIPVHVLIRPRSGYFTYSNAEFEVMKADVMACKQLNVDGIVSGVLQNDFSVDVERTQELVGMAKPLHFTFHRAFDWVAEPDKAIHELENIGVDTI
;
A
#
# COMPACT_ATOMS: atom_id res chain seq x y z
N MET A 1 -17.48 -4.86 24.34
CA MET A 1 -16.91 -3.69 23.65
C MET A 1 -15.59 -3.38 24.34
N PHE A 2 -14.47 -3.77 23.71
CA PHE A 2 -13.13 -3.48 24.28
C PHE A 2 -12.68 -2.14 23.74
N THR A 3 -12.65 -1.12 24.58
CA THR A 3 -12.04 0.18 24.27
C THR A 3 -10.59 0.16 24.73
N PHE A 4 -9.65 0.17 23.80
CA PHE A 4 -8.23 0.42 24.08
C PHE A 4 -7.98 1.91 24.36
N LYS A 5 -8.64 2.45 25.38
CA LYS A 5 -8.37 3.79 25.92
C LYS A 5 -7.48 3.67 27.14
N GLY A 6 -6.19 3.66 26.91
CA GLY A 6 -5.19 3.86 27.95
C GLY A 6 -4.02 4.63 27.35
N ASP A 7 -3.54 5.64 28.03
CA ASP A 7 -2.51 6.61 27.60
C ASP A 7 -1.20 6.01 27.07
N LYS A 8 -1.04 4.70 27.11
CA LYS A 8 0.12 3.96 26.61
C LYS A 8 0.14 3.73 25.10
N TYR A 9 -0.99 3.98 24.40
CA TYR A 9 -1.17 3.73 22.95
C TYR A 9 -1.59 4.99 22.19
N SER A 10 -1.48 6.16 22.78
CA SER A 10 -1.92 7.43 22.17
C SER A 10 -1.18 7.79 20.86
N ASN A 11 -0.10 7.10 20.53
CA ASN A 11 0.69 7.31 19.32
C ASN A 11 0.73 6.08 18.37
N MET A 12 -0.12 5.06 18.60
CA MET A 12 -0.17 3.88 17.73
C MET A 12 -1.17 4.12 16.59
N LEU A 13 -0.69 4.05 15.36
CA LEU A 13 -1.53 4.12 14.16
C LEU A 13 -2.07 2.72 13.84
N VAL A 14 -3.39 2.59 13.76
CA VAL A 14 -4.08 1.34 13.40
C VAL A 14 -4.50 1.40 11.94
N GLU A 15 -3.81 0.64 11.10
CA GLU A 15 -4.17 0.44 9.70
C GLU A 15 -4.90 -0.90 9.51
N VAL A 16 -6.04 -0.89 8.84
CA VAL A 16 -6.84 -2.09 8.56
C VAL A 16 -6.85 -2.38 7.06
N CYS A 17 -6.54 -3.63 6.67
CA CYS A 17 -6.69 -4.07 5.30
C CYS A 17 -8.18 -4.31 4.99
N ALA A 18 -8.71 -3.66 3.96
CA ALA A 18 -10.09 -3.78 3.51
C ALA A 18 -10.15 -4.18 2.03
N ASN A 19 -11.10 -5.04 1.67
CA ASN A 19 -11.27 -5.53 0.30
C ASN A 19 -12.67 -5.27 -0.28
N SER A 20 -13.49 -4.52 0.45
CA SER A 20 -14.83 -4.10 0.03
C SER A 20 -15.19 -2.78 0.70
N LEU A 21 -16.22 -2.09 0.20
CA LEU A 21 -16.76 -0.91 0.86
C LEU A 21 -17.24 -1.23 2.28
N GLU A 22 -17.94 -2.34 2.45
CA GLU A 22 -18.48 -2.75 3.74
C GLU A 22 -17.36 -2.99 4.77
N SER A 23 -16.28 -3.70 4.38
CA SER A 23 -15.14 -3.91 5.28
C SER A 23 -14.41 -2.60 5.63
N ALA A 24 -14.33 -1.66 4.70
CA ALA A 24 -13.74 -0.35 4.91
C ALA A 24 -14.58 0.51 5.89
N LEU A 25 -15.91 0.53 5.74
CA LEU A 25 -16.82 1.22 6.64
C LEU A 25 -16.80 0.60 8.05
N ASN A 26 -16.75 -0.71 8.15
CA ASN A 26 -16.63 -1.42 9.44
C ASN A 26 -15.31 -1.07 10.14
N ALA A 27 -14.20 -1.00 9.39
CA ALA A 27 -12.91 -0.59 9.94
C ALA A 27 -12.95 0.84 10.49
N GLN A 28 -13.50 1.80 9.73
CA GLN A 28 -13.68 3.18 10.18
C GLN A 28 -14.55 3.22 11.44
N SER A 29 -15.68 2.54 11.44
CA SER A 29 -16.62 2.50 12.58
C SER A 29 -16.01 1.88 13.84
N ALA A 30 -15.04 0.96 13.66
CA ALA A 30 -14.28 0.34 14.74
C ALA A 30 -13.13 1.21 15.26
N GLY A 31 -12.86 2.37 14.64
CA GLY A 31 -11.83 3.33 15.06
C GLY A 31 -10.46 3.09 14.44
N ALA A 32 -10.40 2.52 13.24
CA ALA A 32 -9.16 2.49 12.45
C ALA A 32 -8.73 3.92 12.08
N ASP A 33 -7.43 4.19 12.13
CA ASP A 33 -6.88 5.50 11.76
C ASP A 33 -6.74 5.66 10.25
N ARG A 34 -6.54 4.56 9.51
CA ARG A 34 -6.54 4.52 8.04
C ARG A 34 -6.83 3.10 7.55
N ILE A 35 -7.12 2.97 6.27
CA ILE A 35 -7.25 1.65 5.63
C ILE A 35 -6.21 1.46 4.52
N LYS A 36 -5.83 0.20 4.32
CA LYS A 36 -5.15 -0.28 3.13
C LYS A 36 -6.17 -1.02 2.26
N LEU A 37 -6.59 -0.39 1.17
CA LEU A 37 -7.57 -0.95 0.25
C LEU A 37 -6.91 -1.86 -0.77
N CYS A 38 -7.44 -3.06 -0.93
CA CYS A 38 -7.00 -4.05 -1.92
C CYS A 38 -8.19 -4.87 -2.42
N SER A 39 -7.94 -5.79 -3.36
CA SER A 39 -8.83 -6.90 -3.69
C SER A 39 -8.13 -8.22 -3.35
N GLU A 40 -8.85 -9.34 -3.34
CA GLU A 40 -8.28 -10.70 -3.23
C GLU A 40 -7.34 -10.89 -2.03
N LEU A 41 -7.81 -10.62 -0.81
CA LEU A 41 -7.03 -10.81 0.42
C LEU A 41 -6.46 -12.23 0.58
N GLY A 42 -7.15 -13.25 0.05
CA GLY A 42 -6.71 -14.66 0.10
C GLY A 42 -5.36 -14.93 -0.57
N VAL A 43 -4.96 -14.10 -1.54
CA VAL A 43 -3.64 -14.16 -2.21
C VAL A 43 -2.68 -13.08 -1.72
N GLY A 44 -3.01 -12.42 -0.63
CA GLY A 44 -2.22 -11.32 -0.05
C GLY A 44 -2.53 -9.94 -0.64
N GLY A 45 -3.61 -9.83 -1.39
CA GLY A 45 -4.09 -8.60 -2.01
C GLY A 45 -3.51 -8.34 -3.40
N ILE A 46 -4.34 -7.74 -4.25
CA ILE A 46 -3.97 -7.18 -5.56
C ILE A 46 -4.61 -5.78 -5.69
N THR A 47 -4.25 -5.03 -6.75
CA THR A 47 -4.82 -3.70 -7.02
C THR A 47 -6.36 -3.79 -7.08
N PRO A 48 -7.08 -2.97 -6.31
CA PRO A 48 -8.54 -2.92 -6.36
C PRO A 48 -9.02 -2.21 -7.63
N SER A 49 -10.25 -2.50 -8.05
CA SER A 49 -10.84 -1.80 -9.20
C SER A 49 -10.99 -0.29 -8.94
N MET A 50 -10.88 0.51 -10.01
CA MET A 50 -11.13 1.96 -9.96
C MET A 50 -12.51 2.30 -9.36
N GLY A 51 -13.53 1.48 -9.64
CA GLY A 51 -14.86 1.65 -9.08
C GLY A 51 -14.89 1.51 -7.57
N LEU A 52 -14.18 0.51 -7.03
CA LEU A 52 -14.09 0.31 -5.59
C LEU A 52 -13.31 1.46 -4.93
N ILE A 53 -12.17 1.86 -5.50
CA ILE A 53 -11.38 2.99 -4.98
C ILE A 53 -12.22 4.26 -4.91
N LYS A 54 -12.90 4.61 -6.02
CA LYS A 54 -13.75 5.80 -6.10
C LYS A 54 -14.87 5.78 -5.05
N LEU A 55 -15.52 4.64 -4.88
CA LEU A 55 -16.63 4.51 -3.93
C LEU A 55 -16.13 4.62 -2.49
N VAL A 56 -15.05 3.93 -2.15
CA VAL A 56 -14.45 3.98 -0.81
C VAL A 56 -13.98 5.39 -0.46
N LYS A 57 -13.29 6.09 -1.39
CA LYS A 57 -12.85 7.48 -1.18
C LYS A 57 -14.01 8.47 -0.99
N LYS A 58 -15.17 8.16 -1.55
CA LYS A 58 -16.38 8.99 -1.37
C LYS A 58 -17.03 8.79 0.00
N GLU A 59 -17.00 7.57 0.52
CA GLU A 59 -17.79 7.18 1.70
C GLU A 59 -16.97 7.18 3.01
N LEU A 60 -15.63 7.21 2.95
CA LEU A 60 -14.77 7.22 4.13
C LEU A 60 -14.23 8.62 4.43
N ASP A 61 -14.14 8.92 5.72
CA ASP A 61 -13.52 10.13 6.26
C ASP A 61 -12.04 9.93 6.66
N ILE A 62 -11.62 8.66 6.84
CA ILE A 62 -10.24 8.32 7.19
C ILE A 62 -9.37 8.11 5.95
N PRO A 63 -8.04 8.27 6.05
CA PRO A 63 -7.12 8.07 4.93
C PRO A 63 -7.25 6.69 4.27
N VAL A 64 -7.16 6.67 2.95
CA VAL A 64 -7.23 5.46 2.12
C VAL A 64 -5.91 5.29 1.37
N HIS A 65 -5.14 4.29 1.75
CA HIS A 65 -3.95 3.85 1.03
C HIS A 65 -4.33 2.70 0.10
N VAL A 66 -3.88 2.73 -1.15
CA VAL A 66 -4.27 1.75 -2.17
C VAL A 66 -3.10 0.84 -2.52
N LEU A 67 -3.36 -0.47 -2.49
CA LEU A 67 -2.39 -1.46 -2.92
C LEU A 67 -2.24 -1.45 -4.45
N ILE A 68 -1.01 -1.29 -4.92
CA ILE A 68 -0.62 -1.44 -6.32
C ILE A 68 0.17 -2.73 -6.48
N ARG A 69 -0.51 -3.76 -6.98
CA ARG A 69 0.03 -5.10 -7.22
C ARG A 69 -0.80 -5.74 -8.34
N PRO A 70 -0.27 -5.87 -9.56
CA PRO A 70 -1.03 -6.24 -10.74
C PRO A 70 -1.52 -7.69 -10.72
N ARG A 71 -0.87 -8.56 -9.96
CA ARG A 71 -1.20 -9.98 -9.81
C ARG A 71 -0.69 -10.59 -8.50
N SER A 72 -1.15 -11.78 -8.19
CA SER A 72 -0.62 -12.64 -7.13
C SER A 72 0.76 -13.23 -7.49
N GLY A 73 1.39 -13.94 -6.56
CA GLY A 73 2.70 -14.56 -6.68
C GLY A 73 3.84 -13.65 -6.25
N TYR A 74 5.02 -13.87 -6.82
CA TYR A 74 6.23 -13.13 -6.46
C TYR A 74 6.14 -11.65 -6.81
N PHE A 75 6.98 -10.84 -6.15
CA PHE A 75 7.01 -9.37 -6.31
C PHE A 75 8.01 -8.91 -7.37
N THR A 76 8.43 -9.82 -8.25
CA THR A 76 9.22 -9.53 -9.45
C THR A 76 8.27 -9.36 -10.63
N TYR A 77 8.41 -8.31 -11.39
CA TYR A 77 7.46 -7.96 -12.45
C TYR A 77 8.14 -7.80 -13.80
N SER A 78 7.48 -8.24 -14.86
CA SER A 78 7.89 -7.92 -16.24
C SER A 78 7.78 -6.42 -16.52
N ASN A 79 8.37 -5.95 -17.62
CA ASN A 79 8.22 -4.55 -18.02
C ASN A 79 6.74 -4.18 -18.27
N ALA A 80 5.96 -5.07 -18.87
CA ALA A 80 4.54 -4.83 -19.13
C ALA A 80 3.73 -4.70 -17.83
N GLU A 81 3.99 -5.57 -16.85
CA GLU A 81 3.36 -5.49 -15.52
C GLU A 81 3.76 -4.21 -14.77
N PHE A 82 5.01 -3.79 -14.92
CA PHE A 82 5.47 -2.55 -14.32
C PHE A 82 4.81 -1.31 -14.95
N GLU A 83 4.57 -1.30 -16.26
CA GLU A 83 3.77 -0.24 -16.91
C GLU A 83 2.33 -0.21 -16.38
N VAL A 84 1.71 -1.37 -16.11
CA VAL A 84 0.40 -1.44 -15.44
C VAL A 84 0.46 -0.79 -14.06
N MET A 85 1.48 -1.11 -13.26
CA MET A 85 1.65 -0.53 -11.92
C MET A 85 1.76 1.00 -11.99
N LYS A 86 2.51 1.53 -12.94
CA LYS A 86 2.64 2.99 -13.14
C LYS A 86 1.29 3.64 -13.51
N ALA A 87 0.56 3.01 -14.40
CA ALA A 87 -0.77 3.48 -14.79
C ALA A 87 -1.73 3.48 -13.58
N ASP A 88 -1.70 2.43 -12.75
CA ASP A 88 -2.52 2.32 -11.54
C ASP A 88 -2.16 3.42 -10.51
N VAL A 89 -0.86 3.73 -10.32
CA VAL A 89 -0.43 4.86 -9.45
C VAL A 89 -1.02 6.18 -9.95
N MET A 90 -0.94 6.46 -11.25
CA MET A 90 -1.49 7.69 -11.82
C MET A 90 -3.01 7.77 -11.68
N ALA A 91 -3.70 6.64 -11.87
CA ALA A 91 -5.13 6.55 -11.68
C ALA A 91 -5.55 6.80 -10.21
N CYS A 92 -4.80 6.26 -9.25
CA CYS A 92 -5.02 6.50 -7.82
C CYS A 92 -4.84 7.99 -7.48
N LYS A 93 -3.82 8.66 -8.04
CA LYS A 93 -3.63 10.12 -7.86
C LYS A 93 -4.84 10.92 -8.36
N GLN A 94 -5.40 10.57 -9.51
CA GLN A 94 -6.59 11.23 -10.05
C GLN A 94 -7.82 11.03 -9.17
N LEU A 95 -7.88 9.94 -8.41
CA LEU A 95 -8.93 9.66 -7.43
C LEU A 95 -8.69 10.27 -6.05
N ASN A 96 -7.59 11.04 -5.88
CA ASN A 96 -7.22 11.68 -4.62
C ASN A 96 -7.14 10.69 -3.45
N VAL A 97 -6.50 9.55 -3.65
CA VAL A 97 -6.16 8.64 -2.55
C VAL A 97 -5.09 9.29 -1.64
N ASP A 98 -4.93 8.79 -0.44
CA ASP A 98 -4.03 9.40 0.55
C ASP A 98 -2.64 8.75 0.57
N GLY A 99 -2.54 7.53 0.02
CA GLY A 99 -1.26 6.82 -0.09
C GLY A 99 -1.27 5.68 -1.09
N ILE A 100 -0.07 5.28 -1.47
CA ILE A 100 0.22 4.13 -2.33
C ILE A 100 0.96 3.08 -1.52
N VAL A 101 0.58 1.83 -1.70
CA VAL A 101 1.23 0.68 -1.09
C VAL A 101 1.73 -0.24 -2.21
N SER A 102 3.04 -0.40 -2.36
CA SER A 102 3.61 -1.22 -3.42
C SER A 102 4.99 -1.75 -3.02
N GLY A 103 5.62 -2.55 -3.87
CA GLY A 103 6.98 -3.05 -3.66
C GLY A 103 7.42 -3.92 -4.82
N VAL A 104 8.66 -3.73 -5.27
CA VAL A 104 9.26 -4.46 -6.38
C VAL A 104 10.56 -5.09 -5.93
N LEU A 105 10.74 -6.37 -6.23
CA LEU A 105 11.97 -7.10 -5.97
C LEU A 105 12.64 -7.55 -7.27
N GLN A 106 13.95 -7.73 -7.21
CA GLN A 106 14.74 -8.42 -8.22
C GLN A 106 14.57 -9.95 -8.07
N ASN A 107 15.09 -10.71 -9.03
CA ASN A 107 15.03 -12.18 -9.02
C ASN A 107 15.87 -12.82 -7.89
N ASP A 108 16.83 -12.09 -7.34
CA ASP A 108 17.66 -12.49 -6.20
C ASP A 108 17.08 -12.06 -4.85
N PHE A 109 15.83 -11.57 -4.85
CA PHE A 109 15.12 -11.04 -3.69
C PHE A 109 15.73 -9.77 -3.08
N SER A 110 16.62 -9.07 -3.76
CA SER A 110 16.97 -7.70 -3.40
C SER A 110 15.85 -6.74 -3.81
N VAL A 111 15.81 -5.56 -3.20
CA VAL A 111 14.88 -4.49 -3.62
C VAL A 111 15.26 -4.04 -5.04
N ASP A 112 14.28 -3.95 -5.94
CA ASP A 112 14.44 -3.25 -7.20
C ASP A 112 14.38 -1.74 -6.94
N VAL A 113 15.52 -1.18 -6.58
CA VAL A 113 15.65 0.22 -6.15
C VAL A 113 15.21 1.18 -7.24
N GLU A 114 15.61 0.92 -8.50
CA GLU A 114 15.30 1.79 -9.62
C GLU A 114 13.79 1.88 -9.86
N ARG A 115 13.12 0.74 -9.98
CA ARG A 115 11.67 0.70 -10.19
C ARG A 115 10.88 1.20 -8.99
N THR A 116 11.33 0.89 -7.77
CA THR A 116 10.69 1.39 -6.55
C THR A 116 10.80 2.91 -6.47
N GLN A 117 11.98 3.47 -6.78
CA GLN A 117 12.20 4.92 -6.81
C GLN A 117 11.30 5.61 -7.86
N GLU A 118 11.12 5.00 -9.03
CA GLU A 118 10.21 5.52 -10.05
C GLU A 118 8.77 5.60 -9.52
N LEU A 119 8.27 4.51 -8.89
CA LEU A 119 6.93 4.51 -8.30
C LEU A 119 6.78 5.53 -7.16
N VAL A 120 7.78 5.65 -6.27
CA VAL A 120 7.81 6.68 -5.21
C VAL A 120 7.74 8.08 -5.81
N GLY A 121 8.54 8.36 -6.85
CA GLY A 121 8.53 9.65 -7.53
C GLY A 121 7.18 9.97 -8.18
N MET A 122 6.56 8.99 -8.83
CA MET A 122 5.23 9.13 -9.44
C MET A 122 4.13 9.32 -8.39
N ALA A 123 4.23 8.64 -7.25
CA ALA A 123 3.25 8.74 -6.16
C ALA A 123 3.25 10.12 -5.50
N LYS A 124 4.37 10.82 -5.41
CA LYS A 124 4.46 12.12 -4.71
C LYS A 124 3.36 13.10 -5.16
N PRO A 125 2.75 13.84 -4.23
CA PRO A 125 3.07 13.97 -2.79
C PRO A 125 2.40 12.94 -1.87
N LEU A 126 1.80 11.88 -2.40
CA LEU A 126 1.12 10.84 -1.60
C LEU A 126 2.13 10.06 -0.74
N HIS A 127 1.66 9.58 0.41
CA HIS A 127 2.42 8.66 1.25
C HIS A 127 2.73 7.35 0.50
N PHE A 128 3.96 6.84 0.61
CA PHE A 128 4.37 5.60 -0.03
C PHE A 128 4.80 4.55 1.00
N THR A 129 4.13 3.40 1.00
CA THR A 129 4.47 2.26 1.85
C THR A 129 5.07 1.14 1.00
N PHE A 130 6.25 0.67 1.37
CA PHE A 130 6.80 -0.59 0.83
C PHE A 130 6.17 -1.75 1.59
N HIS A 131 5.43 -2.59 0.89
CA HIS A 131 4.57 -3.62 1.49
C HIS A 131 5.35 -4.89 1.87
N ARG A 132 4.60 -5.96 2.21
CA ARG A 132 5.13 -7.26 2.61
C ARG A 132 6.10 -7.95 1.63
N ALA A 133 6.42 -7.38 0.48
CA ALA A 133 7.57 -7.82 -0.31
C ALA A 133 8.85 -7.78 0.51
N PHE A 134 8.89 -6.91 1.54
CA PHE A 134 9.98 -6.83 2.50
C PHE A 134 10.23 -8.14 3.25
N ASP A 135 9.21 -8.95 3.49
CA ASP A 135 9.33 -10.26 4.16
C ASP A 135 10.21 -11.26 3.37
N TRP A 136 10.42 -10.99 2.08
CA TRP A 136 11.20 -11.83 1.17
C TRP A 136 12.61 -11.30 0.87
N VAL A 137 12.94 -10.13 1.43
CA VAL A 137 14.23 -9.49 1.15
C VAL A 137 15.37 -10.29 1.77
N ALA A 138 16.41 -10.56 0.97
CA ALA A 138 17.56 -11.35 1.40
C ALA A 138 18.44 -10.62 2.42
N GLU A 139 18.57 -9.29 2.30
CA GLU A 139 19.41 -8.44 3.16
C GLU A 139 18.58 -7.26 3.73
N PRO A 140 17.78 -7.50 4.81
CA PRO A 140 16.83 -6.52 5.30
C PRO A 140 17.46 -5.21 5.79
N ASP A 141 18.62 -5.26 6.46
CA ASP A 141 19.31 -4.06 6.95
C ASP A 141 19.71 -3.14 5.78
N LYS A 142 20.26 -3.71 4.70
CA LYS A 142 20.60 -2.98 3.49
C LYS A 142 19.35 -2.39 2.83
N ALA A 143 18.29 -3.20 2.73
CA ALA A 143 17.05 -2.78 2.11
C ALA A 143 16.37 -1.61 2.83
N ILE A 144 16.42 -1.56 4.17
CA ILE A 144 15.91 -0.42 4.94
C ILE A 144 16.60 0.87 4.50
N HIS A 145 17.93 0.87 4.43
CA HIS A 145 18.69 2.04 4.00
C HIS A 145 18.42 2.43 2.53
N GLU A 146 18.28 1.44 1.64
CA GLU A 146 17.95 1.69 0.24
C GLU A 146 16.57 2.34 0.11
N LEU A 147 15.56 1.81 0.82
CA LEU A 147 14.19 2.33 0.80
C LEU A 147 14.08 3.72 1.42
N GLU A 148 14.78 3.98 2.53
CA GLU A 148 14.87 5.31 3.14
C GLU A 148 15.47 6.33 2.17
N ASN A 149 16.57 6.00 1.49
CA ASN A 149 17.28 6.89 0.57
C ASN A 149 16.43 7.28 -0.65
N ILE A 150 15.53 6.42 -1.11
CA ILE A 150 14.63 6.72 -2.23
C ILE A 150 13.31 7.37 -1.81
N GLY A 151 13.12 7.60 -0.50
CA GLY A 151 12.00 8.36 0.03
C GLY A 151 10.71 7.55 0.24
N VAL A 152 10.85 6.28 0.61
CA VAL A 152 9.75 5.46 1.15
C VAL A 152 9.41 5.95 2.56
N ASP A 153 8.13 6.15 2.85
CA ASP A 153 7.68 6.72 4.13
C ASP A 153 7.45 5.64 5.21
N THR A 154 7.11 4.41 4.79
CA THR A 154 6.80 3.29 5.70
C THR A 154 7.19 1.95 5.06
N ILE A 155 7.61 0.99 5.89
CA ILE A 155 7.82 -0.40 5.52
C ILE A 155 6.85 -1.28 6.30
#